data_d83381f1ba242f34d4144f9b5fc4ad65
#
_entry.id   d83381f1ba242f34d4144f9b5fc4ad65
#
_cell.length_a   1.000
_cell.length_b   1.000
_cell.length_c   1.000
_cell.angle_alpha   90.00
_cell.angle_beta   90.00
_cell.angle_gamma   90.00
#
_symmetry.space_group_name_H-M   'P 1'
#
loop_
_entity.id
_entity.type
_entity.pdbx_description
1 polymer ?
#
loop_
_entity_poly.entity_id
_entity_poly.type
_entity_poly.pdbx_seq_one_letter_code
_entity_poly.pdbx_strand_id
1 'polypeptide(L)'
;MYLFIDTETNGLPDMTNMKYGDYPLYTKIKKYDTARVIQISFMLCDENLNELEMHDYVIKRENFEITNYQFHNITNEISDKGCNFNYVIDILMKTLEKCQYIVAHNINFDINVIKSELYRRDISNYIIDIDKLNQICTVKKFKFIVNAKNRYNRLKDPSLKELYYHAFNKELENAHNSKYDVINLHKAVKYFFDKNVVTLLK
;
A
#
# COMPACT_ATOMS: atom_id res chain seq x y z
N MET A 1 9.08 11.63 10.63
CA MET A 1 9.22 10.20 10.30
C MET A 1 8.31 9.83 9.13
N TYR A 2 8.59 8.70 8.49
CA TYR A 2 7.87 8.15 7.34
C TYR A 2 7.26 6.81 7.69
N LEU A 3 6.04 6.54 7.20
CA LEU A 3 5.44 5.21 7.22
C LEU A 3 5.34 4.68 5.79
N PHE A 4 6.02 3.60 5.48
CA PHE A 4 5.79 2.83 4.27
C PHE A 4 4.67 1.83 4.52
N ILE A 5 3.73 1.71 3.60
CA ILE A 5 2.57 0.83 3.75
C ILE A 5 2.20 0.15 2.44
N ASP A 6 1.68 -1.06 2.54
CA ASP A 6 1.10 -1.81 1.45
C ASP A 6 -0.02 -2.72 1.96
N THR A 7 -1.00 -3.01 1.12
CA THR A 7 -2.15 -3.84 1.45
C THR A 7 -2.39 -4.91 0.39
N GLU A 8 -2.68 -6.15 0.84
CA GLU A 8 -3.30 -7.14 -0.02
C GLU A 8 -4.82 -7.13 0.17
N THR A 9 -5.52 -7.32 -0.93
CA THR A 9 -6.99 -7.34 -0.94
C THR A 9 -7.52 -8.55 -1.67
N ASN A 10 -8.76 -8.94 -1.37
CA ASN A 10 -9.45 -10.03 -2.08
C ASN A 10 -9.65 -9.78 -3.59
N GLY A 11 -9.46 -8.54 -4.05
CA GLY A 11 -9.58 -8.14 -5.45
C GLY A 11 -9.50 -6.63 -5.59
N LEU A 12 -9.91 -6.11 -6.73
CA LEU A 12 -9.91 -4.67 -6.98
C LEU A 12 -11.29 -4.06 -6.70
N PRO A 13 -11.37 -2.77 -6.34
CA PRO A 13 -12.64 -2.05 -6.29
C PRO A 13 -13.35 -2.06 -7.64
N ASP A 14 -14.67 -1.94 -7.63
CA ASP A 14 -15.43 -1.72 -8.86
C ASP A 14 -15.10 -0.34 -9.46
N MET A 15 -14.26 -0.35 -10.49
CA MET A 15 -13.75 0.84 -11.18
C MET A 15 -14.68 1.32 -12.30
N THR A 16 -15.91 0.78 -12.43
CA THR A 16 -16.86 1.19 -13.46
C THR A 16 -17.12 2.69 -13.40
N ASN A 17 -16.95 3.35 -14.55
CA ASN A 17 -17.05 4.81 -14.71
C ASN A 17 -15.97 5.64 -13.99
N MET A 18 -14.86 5.03 -13.56
CA MET A 18 -13.71 5.77 -13.02
C MET A 18 -12.71 6.12 -14.12
N LYS A 19 -12.03 7.27 -13.98
CA LYS A 19 -10.89 7.60 -14.83
C LYS A 19 -9.66 6.83 -14.35
N TYR A 20 -8.70 6.65 -15.24
CA TYR A 20 -7.43 6.02 -14.89
C TYR A 20 -6.73 6.76 -13.73
N GLY A 21 -6.39 6.03 -12.68
CA GLY A 21 -5.74 6.55 -11.47
C GLY A 21 -6.69 7.12 -10.41
N ASP A 22 -7.99 7.22 -10.71
CA ASP A 22 -9.01 7.57 -9.71
C ASP A 22 -9.57 6.31 -9.05
N TYR A 23 -10.11 6.47 -7.85
CA TYR A 23 -10.78 5.42 -7.09
C TYR A 23 -12.17 5.88 -6.63
N PRO A 24 -13.13 4.95 -6.46
CA PRO A 24 -14.42 5.30 -5.89
C PRO A 24 -14.25 5.94 -4.51
N LEU A 25 -15.16 6.84 -4.13
CA LEU A 25 -15.17 7.33 -2.75
C LEU A 25 -15.31 6.14 -1.78
N TYR A 26 -14.49 6.12 -0.75
CA TYR A 26 -14.48 5.06 0.26
C TYR A 26 -15.82 4.83 0.94
N THR A 27 -16.69 5.86 0.99
CA THR A 27 -18.06 5.79 1.52
C THR A 27 -18.98 4.93 0.65
N LYS A 28 -18.62 4.68 -0.62
CA LYS A 28 -19.35 3.79 -1.53
C LYS A 28 -18.93 2.34 -1.31
N ILE A 29 -19.12 1.80 -0.11
CA ILE A 29 -18.61 0.51 0.35
C ILE A 29 -18.94 -0.65 -0.60
N LYS A 30 -20.10 -0.64 -1.29
CA LYS A 30 -20.45 -1.65 -2.30
C LYS A 30 -19.43 -1.76 -3.43
N LYS A 31 -18.77 -0.65 -3.79
CA LYS A 31 -17.68 -0.68 -4.78
C LYS A 31 -16.40 -1.31 -4.27
N TYR A 32 -16.30 -1.51 -2.96
CA TYR A 32 -15.16 -2.16 -2.28
C TYR A 32 -15.50 -3.56 -1.76
N ASP A 33 -16.65 -4.15 -2.11
CA ASP A 33 -17.04 -5.48 -1.64
C ASP A 33 -16.08 -6.59 -2.18
N THR A 34 -15.49 -6.39 -3.34
CA THR A 34 -14.45 -7.25 -3.90
C THR A 34 -13.04 -6.90 -3.43
N ALA A 35 -12.81 -5.71 -2.91
CA ALA A 35 -11.52 -5.21 -2.45
C ALA A 35 -11.40 -5.19 -0.92
N ARG A 36 -11.86 -6.26 -0.26
CA ARG A 36 -11.73 -6.42 1.19
C ARG A 36 -10.26 -6.62 1.55
N VAL A 37 -9.80 -5.90 2.56
CA VAL A 37 -8.41 -5.98 3.02
C VAL A 37 -8.17 -7.33 3.71
N ILE A 38 -7.11 -8.04 3.29
CA ILE A 38 -6.72 -9.37 3.80
C ILE A 38 -5.31 -9.41 4.38
N GLN A 39 -4.45 -8.43 4.07
CA GLN A 39 -3.17 -8.22 4.73
C GLN A 39 -2.85 -6.73 4.78
N ILE A 40 -2.24 -6.28 5.86
CA ILE A 40 -1.70 -4.93 6.02
C ILE A 40 -0.28 -5.06 6.53
N SER A 41 0.67 -4.46 5.82
CA SER A 41 2.06 -4.38 6.26
C SER A 41 2.51 -2.92 6.23
N PHE A 42 3.26 -2.51 7.26
CA PHE A 42 3.80 -1.17 7.33
C PHE A 42 5.12 -1.13 8.08
N MET A 43 5.97 -0.18 7.66
CA MET A 43 7.31 0.03 8.21
C MET A 43 7.45 1.49 8.62
N LEU A 44 7.78 1.71 9.88
CA LEU A 44 8.14 3.04 10.40
C LEU A 44 9.62 3.30 10.14
N CYS A 45 9.93 4.46 9.58
CA CYS A 45 11.29 4.90 9.31
C CYS A 45 11.55 6.30 9.88
N ASP A 46 12.81 6.53 10.25
CA ASP A 46 13.29 7.87 10.64
C ASP A 46 13.41 8.83 9.43
N GLU A 47 13.96 10.02 9.66
CA GLU A 47 14.15 11.05 8.62
C GLU A 47 15.16 10.63 7.54
N ASN A 48 16.06 9.73 7.86
CA ASN A 48 17.07 9.16 6.95
C ASN A 48 16.62 7.86 6.30
N LEU A 49 15.33 7.52 6.43
CA LEU A 49 14.74 6.27 5.98
C LEU A 49 15.41 5.02 6.58
N ASN A 50 15.93 5.08 7.80
CA ASN A 50 16.33 3.89 8.53
C ASN A 50 15.09 3.24 9.14
N GLU A 51 14.97 1.92 8.99
CA GLU A 51 13.89 1.14 9.57
C GLU A 51 13.94 1.19 11.10
N LEU A 52 12.81 1.50 11.75
CA LEU A 52 12.64 1.52 13.19
C LEU A 52 11.73 0.38 13.66
N GLU A 53 10.60 0.17 12.98
CA GLU A 53 9.61 -0.83 13.31
C GLU A 53 9.06 -1.44 11.99
N MET A 54 8.82 -2.76 11.98
CA MET A 54 8.13 -3.46 10.88
C MET A 54 6.95 -4.25 11.42
N HIS A 55 5.80 -4.05 10.82
CA HIS A 55 4.55 -4.72 11.17
C HIS A 55 3.97 -5.43 9.95
N ASP A 56 3.45 -6.64 10.17
CA ASP A 56 2.86 -7.48 9.13
C ASP A 56 1.73 -8.30 9.71
N TYR A 57 0.51 -8.11 9.20
CA TYR A 57 -0.69 -8.75 9.72
C TYR A 57 -1.58 -9.27 8.61
N VAL A 58 -1.80 -10.58 8.59
CA VAL A 58 -2.94 -11.16 7.87
C VAL A 58 -4.21 -10.79 8.64
N ILE A 59 -5.20 -10.28 7.94
CA ILE A 59 -6.48 -9.86 8.52
C ILE A 59 -7.47 -11.03 8.50
N LYS A 60 -8.13 -11.26 9.62
CA LYS A 60 -9.21 -12.23 9.71
C LYS A 60 -10.38 -11.79 8.83
N ARG A 61 -10.76 -12.63 7.85
CA ARG A 61 -11.89 -12.34 6.96
C ARG A 61 -13.22 -12.32 7.73
N GLU A 62 -14.16 -11.54 7.23
CA GLU A 62 -15.50 -11.38 7.77
C GLU A 62 -16.51 -11.59 6.63
N ASN A 63 -17.32 -12.61 6.68
CA ASN A 63 -18.48 -12.81 5.76
C ASN A 63 -18.17 -12.66 4.27
N PHE A 64 -16.96 -13.00 3.84
CA PHE A 64 -16.58 -13.06 2.41
C PHE A 64 -15.59 -14.21 2.17
N GLU A 65 -15.57 -14.70 0.93
CA GLU A 65 -14.61 -15.71 0.49
C GLU A 65 -13.44 -15.07 -0.25
N ILE A 66 -12.24 -15.58 0.00
CA ILE A 66 -11.03 -15.17 -0.72
C ILE A 66 -10.95 -16.01 -2.00
N THR A 67 -11.06 -15.33 -3.14
CA THR A 67 -11.17 -16.00 -4.45
C THR A 67 -9.92 -15.86 -5.32
N ASN A 68 -9.00 -14.95 -4.95
CA ASN A 68 -7.80 -14.63 -5.74
C ASN A 68 -6.49 -14.98 -5.02
N TYR A 69 -6.52 -15.98 -4.14
CA TYR A 69 -5.37 -16.43 -3.33
C TYR A 69 -4.12 -16.78 -4.16
N GLN A 70 -4.29 -17.08 -5.45
CA GLN A 70 -3.17 -17.37 -6.37
C GLN A 70 -2.19 -16.19 -6.53
N PHE A 71 -2.57 -14.96 -6.17
CA PHE A 71 -1.71 -13.79 -6.25
C PHE A 71 -0.90 -13.56 -4.97
N HIS A 72 -1.53 -13.67 -3.81
CA HIS A 72 -0.93 -13.31 -2.51
C HIS A 72 -0.77 -14.50 -1.55
N ASN A 73 -1.18 -15.71 -1.96
CA ASN A 73 -1.10 -16.98 -1.20
C ASN A 73 -1.86 -16.99 0.15
N ILE A 74 -2.77 -16.05 0.38
CA ILE A 74 -3.61 -16.03 1.57
C ILE A 74 -4.93 -16.73 1.24
N THR A 75 -5.12 -17.92 1.79
CA THR A 75 -6.37 -18.69 1.66
C THR A 75 -7.37 -18.30 2.76
N ASN A 76 -8.58 -18.81 2.66
CA ASN A 76 -9.58 -18.66 3.72
C ASN A 76 -9.06 -19.17 5.07
N GLU A 77 -8.40 -20.34 5.09
CA GLU A 77 -7.89 -20.96 6.32
C GLU A 77 -6.75 -20.13 6.95
N ILE A 78 -5.93 -19.47 6.14
CA ILE A 78 -4.88 -18.56 6.62
C ILE A 78 -5.52 -17.31 7.21
N SER A 79 -6.46 -16.72 6.49
CA SER A 79 -7.16 -15.51 6.91
C SER A 79 -8.02 -15.75 8.17
N ASP A 80 -8.67 -16.90 8.30
CA ASP A 80 -9.48 -17.24 9.49
C ASP A 80 -8.65 -17.28 10.79
N LYS A 81 -7.33 -17.52 10.66
CA LYS A 81 -6.36 -17.46 11.77
C LYS A 81 -5.71 -16.09 11.93
N GLY A 82 -6.04 -15.15 11.07
CA GLY A 82 -5.49 -13.79 11.07
C GLY A 82 -5.94 -12.93 12.25
N CYS A 83 -5.42 -11.73 12.29
CA CYS A 83 -5.72 -10.74 13.32
C CYS A 83 -7.05 -10.03 13.04
N ASN A 84 -7.72 -9.61 14.11
CA ASN A 84 -8.88 -8.74 13.98
C ASN A 84 -8.47 -7.40 13.36
N PHE A 85 -9.25 -6.89 12.40
CA PHE A 85 -8.96 -5.64 11.70
C PHE A 85 -8.82 -4.46 12.66
N ASN A 86 -9.74 -4.29 13.63
CA ASN A 86 -9.69 -3.18 14.56
C ASN A 86 -8.40 -3.18 15.39
N TYR A 87 -7.96 -4.36 15.86
CA TYR A 87 -6.69 -4.50 16.58
C TYR A 87 -5.49 -4.02 15.73
N VAL A 88 -5.45 -4.40 14.45
CA VAL A 88 -4.37 -3.98 13.55
C VAL A 88 -4.43 -2.49 13.26
N ILE A 89 -5.63 -1.94 13.07
CA ILE A 89 -5.82 -0.50 12.87
C ILE A 89 -5.39 0.31 14.09
N ASP A 90 -5.68 -0.14 15.31
CA ASP A 90 -5.22 0.55 16.52
C ASP A 90 -3.69 0.64 16.60
N ILE A 91 -2.98 -0.40 16.15
CA ILE A 91 -1.50 -0.37 16.06
C ILE A 91 -1.06 0.58 14.95
N LEU A 92 -1.68 0.51 13.77
CA LEU A 92 -1.38 1.41 12.66
C LEU A 92 -1.56 2.87 13.07
N MET A 93 -2.68 3.22 13.71
CA MET A 93 -2.97 4.59 14.13
C MET A 93 -1.95 5.11 15.15
N LYS A 94 -1.59 4.31 16.16
CA LYS A 94 -0.52 4.66 17.11
C LYS A 94 0.84 4.88 16.43
N THR A 95 1.10 4.15 15.35
CA THR A 95 2.34 4.34 14.57
C THR A 95 2.25 5.61 13.72
N LEU A 96 1.08 5.89 13.12
CA LEU A 96 0.84 7.10 12.33
C LEU A 96 0.96 8.40 13.14
N GLU A 97 0.65 8.40 14.43
CA GLU A 97 0.87 9.55 15.34
C GLU A 97 2.32 10.04 15.38
N LYS A 98 3.27 9.13 15.10
CA LYS A 98 4.71 9.44 15.05
C LYS A 98 5.13 10.01 13.68
N CYS A 99 4.26 9.96 12.66
CA CYS A 99 4.59 10.18 11.26
C CYS A 99 4.13 11.53 10.75
N GLN A 100 4.86 12.07 9.78
CA GLN A 100 4.44 13.22 8.97
C GLN A 100 4.09 12.79 7.54
N TYR A 101 4.60 11.65 7.12
CA TYR A 101 4.49 11.15 5.74
C TYR A 101 4.06 9.69 5.73
N ILE A 102 3.14 9.38 4.81
CA ILE A 102 2.77 8.01 4.46
C ILE A 102 3.18 7.76 3.00
N VAL A 103 3.85 6.66 2.76
CA VAL A 103 4.49 6.30 1.48
C VAL A 103 3.95 4.97 1.00
N ALA A 104 3.44 4.89 -0.21
CA ALA A 104 3.04 3.63 -0.83
C ALA A 104 3.25 3.64 -2.35
N HIS A 105 3.25 2.45 -2.95
CA HIS A 105 3.30 2.31 -4.40
C HIS A 105 1.88 2.27 -4.97
N ASN A 106 1.43 3.39 -5.55
CA ASN A 106 0.02 3.66 -5.88
C ASN A 106 -0.87 3.91 -4.64
N ILE A 107 -0.42 4.79 -3.77
CA ILE A 107 -1.00 5.11 -2.45
C ILE A 107 -2.52 5.31 -2.44
N ASN A 108 -3.10 5.78 -3.54
CA ASN A 108 -4.54 5.96 -3.64
C ASN A 108 -5.30 4.64 -3.47
N PHE A 109 -4.72 3.52 -3.90
CA PHE A 109 -5.31 2.21 -3.68
C PHE A 109 -5.35 1.89 -2.18
N ASP A 110 -4.20 1.85 -1.53
CA ASP A 110 -4.05 1.44 -0.13
C ASP A 110 -4.90 2.31 0.81
N ILE A 111 -4.81 3.61 0.63
CA ILE A 111 -5.57 4.54 1.47
C ILE A 111 -7.08 4.39 1.29
N ASN A 112 -7.58 4.21 0.06
CA ASN A 112 -9.02 4.07 -0.15
C ASN A 112 -9.55 2.72 0.33
N VAL A 113 -8.81 1.61 0.18
CA VAL A 113 -9.28 0.32 0.71
C VAL A 113 -9.28 0.31 2.25
N ILE A 114 -8.26 0.89 2.90
CA ILE A 114 -8.25 1.05 4.36
C ILE A 114 -9.43 1.93 4.82
N LYS A 115 -9.63 3.10 4.20
CA LYS A 115 -10.75 3.99 4.54
C LYS A 115 -12.11 3.34 4.33
N SER A 116 -12.27 2.52 3.28
CA SER A 116 -13.53 1.80 3.04
C SER A 116 -13.82 0.77 4.14
N GLU A 117 -12.79 0.10 4.65
CA GLU A 117 -12.92 -0.83 5.78
C GLU A 117 -13.21 -0.10 7.09
N LEU A 118 -12.59 1.07 7.33
CA LEU A 118 -12.90 1.94 8.49
C LEU A 118 -14.35 2.42 8.45
N TYR A 119 -14.81 2.89 7.29
CA TYR A 119 -16.19 3.36 7.10
C TYR A 119 -17.20 2.22 7.26
N ARG A 120 -16.88 1.02 6.73
CA ARG A 120 -17.72 -0.18 6.83
C ARG A 120 -17.94 -0.62 8.28
N ARG A 121 -16.97 -0.39 9.17
CA ARG A 121 -17.00 -0.77 10.59
C ARG A 121 -17.42 0.36 11.55
N ASP A 122 -17.85 1.49 10.98
CA ASP A 122 -18.28 2.66 11.77
C ASP A 122 -17.18 3.21 12.71
N ILE A 123 -15.92 3.14 12.27
CA ILE A 123 -14.73 3.71 12.94
C ILE A 123 -14.08 4.79 12.08
N SER A 124 -14.91 5.64 11.46
CA SER A 124 -14.48 6.66 10.49
C SER A 124 -13.70 7.81 11.11
N ASN A 125 -13.67 7.93 12.44
CA ASN A 125 -12.87 8.93 13.15
C ASN A 125 -11.38 8.84 12.79
N TYR A 126 -10.84 7.66 12.54
CA TYR A 126 -9.45 7.45 12.13
C TYR A 126 -9.12 7.99 10.72
N ILE A 127 -10.12 8.19 9.87
CA ILE A 127 -9.92 8.72 8.51
C ILE A 127 -9.34 10.13 8.55
N ILE A 128 -9.77 10.95 9.52
CA ILE A 128 -9.28 12.32 9.69
C ILE A 128 -7.77 12.33 9.96
N ASP A 129 -7.27 11.39 10.74
CA ASP A 129 -5.86 11.33 11.09
C ASP A 129 -5.01 10.84 9.90
N ILE A 130 -5.52 9.89 9.12
CA ILE A 130 -4.89 9.48 7.85
C ILE A 130 -4.83 10.67 6.86
N ASP A 131 -5.89 11.48 6.78
CA ASP A 131 -5.98 12.61 5.84
C ASP A 131 -5.09 13.80 6.20
N LYS A 132 -4.67 13.92 7.46
CA LYS A 132 -3.69 14.94 7.90
C LYS A 132 -2.27 14.65 7.43
N LEU A 133 -1.94 13.41 7.09
CA LEU A 133 -0.60 13.02 6.69
C LEU A 133 -0.30 13.42 5.24
N ASN A 134 0.95 13.80 5.00
CA ASN A 134 1.43 14.02 3.65
C ASN A 134 1.58 12.67 2.92
N GLN A 135 0.83 12.48 1.84
CA GLN A 135 0.79 11.24 1.09
C GLN A 135 1.80 11.27 -0.06
N ILE A 136 2.71 10.32 -0.09
CA ILE A 136 3.74 10.18 -1.12
C ILE A 136 3.45 8.95 -1.97
N CYS A 137 3.05 9.18 -3.23
CA CYS A 137 2.86 8.13 -4.21
C CYS A 137 4.15 7.88 -4.99
N THR A 138 4.79 6.75 -4.76
CA THR A 138 6.05 6.43 -5.43
C THR A 138 5.90 6.18 -6.92
N VAL A 139 4.74 5.71 -7.39
CA VAL A 139 4.42 5.64 -8.83
C VAL A 139 4.60 7.00 -9.48
N LYS A 140 3.99 8.05 -8.92
CA LYS A 140 4.08 9.42 -9.45
C LYS A 140 5.50 9.98 -9.30
N LYS A 141 6.11 9.77 -8.13
CA LYS A 141 7.44 10.29 -7.79
C LYS A 141 8.54 9.75 -8.70
N PHE A 142 8.47 8.46 -9.04
CA PHE A 142 9.50 7.78 -9.82
C PHE A 142 9.19 7.60 -11.30
N LYS A 143 8.02 8.05 -11.78
CA LYS A 143 7.56 7.86 -13.16
C LYS A 143 8.60 8.26 -14.21
N PHE A 144 9.20 9.44 -14.07
CA PHE A 144 10.18 9.96 -15.02
C PHE A 144 11.59 9.42 -14.79
N ILE A 145 11.91 9.00 -13.56
CA ILE A 145 13.20 8.41 -13.21
C ILE A 145 13.28 7.00 -13.79
N VAL A 146 12.29 6.15 -13.53
CA VAL A 146 12.22 4.78 -14.07
C VAL A 146 11.98 4.80 -15.57
N ASN A 147 11.21 5.77 -16.07
CA ASN A 147 10.89 5.96 -17.49
C ASN A 147 10.33 4.68 -18.15
N ALA A 148 9.50 3.94 -17.42
CA ALA A 148 8.90 2.70 -17.89
C ALA A 148 8.05 2.92 -19.14
N LYS A 149 8.10 1.98 -20.10
CA LYS A 149 7.37 2.05 -21.37
C LYS A 149 6.36 0.91 -21.47
N ASN A 150 5.22 1.21 -22.08
CA ASN A 150 4.27 0.18 -22.48
C ASN A 150 4.68 -0.47 -23.82
N ARG A 151 3.89 -1.47 -24.28
CA ARG A 151 4.12 -2.17 -25.57
C ARG A 151 4.16 -1.26 -26.81
N TYR A 152 3.65 -0.03 -26.71
CA TYR A 152 3.68 0.97 -27.78
C TYR A 152 4.79 2.01 -27.59
N ASN A 153 5.78 1.73 -26.73
CA ASN A 153 6.88 2.64 -26.39
C ASN A 153 6.43 3.99 -25.80
N ARG A 154 5.23 4.04 -25.21
CA ARG A 154 4.72 5.24 -24.53
C ARG A 154 5.02 5.14 -23.03
N LEU A 155 5.33 6.28 -22.42
CA LEU A 155 5.54 6.40 -20.98
C LEU A 155 4.32 5.87 -20.22
N LYS A 156 4.57 4.98 -19.26
CA LYS A 156 3.54 4.45 -18.35
C LYS A 156 3.95 4.66 -16.90
N ASP A 157 3.03 4.39 -15.99
CA ASP A 157 3.29 4.29 -14.58
C ASP A 157 4.16 3.05 -14.30
N PRO A 158 5.29 3.18 -13.57
CA PRO A 158 6.13 2.05 -13.25
C PRO A 158 5.44 1.13 -12.23
N SER A 159 5.61 -0.18 -12.40
CA SER A 159 5.33 -1.16 -11.35
C SER A 159 6.43 -1.14 -10.29
N LEU A 160 6.16 -1.74 -9.11
CA LEU A 160 7.18 -1.91 -8.07
C LEU A 160 8.37 -2.74 -8.59
N LYS A 161 8.11 -3.76 -9.41
CA LYS A 161 9.16 -4.56 -10.08
C LYS A 161 10.08 -3.70 -10.94
N GLU A 162 9.51 -2.80 -11.75
CA GLU A 162 10.29 -1.89 -12.61
C GLU A 162 11.08 -0.86 -11.80
N LEU A 163 10.51 -0.33 -10.71
CA LEU A 163 11.21 0.56 -9.78
C LEU A 163 12.39 -0.17 -9.11
N TYR A 164 12.17 -1.37 -8.61
CA TYR A 164 13.20 -2.20 -7.96
C TYR A 164 14.31 -2.58 -8.94
N TYR A 165 13.94 -3.03 -10.14
CA TYR A 165 14.90 -3.34 -11.20
C TYR A 165 15.75 -2.13 -11.59
N HIS A 166 15.14 -0.95 -11.69
CA HIS A 166 15.87 0.29 -12.01
C HIS A 166 16.86 0.68 -10.91
N ALA A 167 16.54 0.40 -9.64
CA ALA A 167 17.44 0.66 -8.52
C ALA A 167 18.63 -0.31 -8.47
N PHE A 168 18.37 -1.60 -8.66
CA PHE A 168 19.33 -2.66 -8.31
C PHE A 168 19.80 -3.53 -9.48
N ASN A 169 19.20 -3.40 -10.66
CA ASN A 169 19.37 -4.30 -11.81
C ASN A 169 19.15 -5.78 -11.45
N LYS A 170 18.16 -6.04 -10.59
CA LYS A 170 17.79 -7.37 -10.10
C LYS A 170 16.27 -7.52 -10.14
N GLU A 171 15.80 -8.73 -10.39
CA GLU A 171 14.37 -9.05 -10.28
C GLU A 171 13.89 -8.92 -8.85
N LEU A 172 12.64 -8.47 -8.70
CA LEU A 172 11.96 -8.40 -7.41
C LEU A 172 11.46 -9.79 -7.03
N GLU A 173 11.86 -10.26 -5.85
CA GLU A 173 11.42 -11.54 -5.30
C GLU A 173 10.20 -11.35 -4.36
N ASN A 174 9.39 -12.40 -4.24
CA ASN A 174 8.23 -12.46 -3.33
C ASN A 174 7.19 -11.34 -3.55
N ALA A 175 6.99 -10.91 -4.79
CA ALA A 175 5.93 -9.95 -5.13
C ALA A 175 4.55 -10.50 -4.74
N HIS A 176 3.61 -9.58 -4.48
CA HIS A 176 2.25 -9.87 -4.04
C HIS A 176 2.17 -10.50 -2.64
N ASN A 177 3.04 -10.04 -1.76
CA ASN A 177 2.91 -10.17 -0.33
C ASN A 177 3.25 -8.80 0.27
N SER A 178 2.31 -8.16 0.93
CA SER A 178 2.44 -6.75 1.35
C SER A 178 3.68 -6.50 2.22
N LYS A 179 4.11 -7.46 3.02
CA LYS A 179 5.37 -7.36 3.80
C LYS A 179 6.59 -7.17 2.90
N TYR A 180 6.73 -8.04 1.90
CA TYR A 180 7.86 -7.97 0.98
C TYR A 180 7.76 -6.77 0.04
N ASP A 181 6.53 -6.38 -0.33
CA ASP A 181 6.31 -5.20 -1.15
C ASP A 181 6.68 -3.92 -0.40
N VAL A 182 6.35 -3.79 0.90
CA VAL A 182 6.85 -2.71 1.77
C VAL A 182 8.38 -2.72 1.87
N ILE A 183 9.00 -3.87 2.14
CA ILE A 183 10.46 -4.00 2.26
C ILE A 183 11.16 -3.60 0.96
N ASN A 184 10.67 -4.10 -0.17
CA ASN A 184 11.26 -3.84 -1.48
C ASN A 184 11.04 -2.39 -1.92
N LEU A 185 9.86 -1.83 -1.64
CA LEU A 185 9.57 -0.42 -1.86
C LEU A 185 10.51 0.47 -1.05
N HIS A 186 10.63 0.21 0.25
CA HIS A 186 11.54 0.95 1.13
C HIS A 186 12.99 0.88 0.62
N LYS A 187 13.51 -0.31 0.30
CA LYS A 187 14.87 -0.47 -0.25
C LYS A 187 15.08 0.36 -1.53
N ALA A 188 14.13 0.31 -2.47
CA ALA A 188 14.24 1.07 -3.71
C ALA A 188 14.21 2.59 -3.47
N VAL A 189 13.27 3.05 -2.63
CA VAL A 189 13.16 4.48 -2.28
C VAL A 189 14.42 4.97 -1.55
N LYS A 190 14.89 4.20 -0.55
CA LYS A 190 16.10 4.54 0.21
C LYS A 190 17.34 4.61 -0.69
N TYR A 191 17.48 3.69 -1.64
CA TYR A 191 18.59 3.74 -2.62
C TYR A 191 18.65 5.05 -3.39
N PHE A 192 17.52 5.56 -3.88
CA PHE A 192 17.48 6.84 -4.60
C PHE A 192 17.61 8.03 -3.67
N PHE A 193 17.11 7.94 -2.45
CA PHE A 193 17.26 8.96 -1.41
C PHE A 193 18.74 9.12 -1.02
N ASP A 194 19.45 8.04 -0.70
CA ASP A 194 20.86 8.04 -0.31
C ASP A 194 21.77 8.55 -1.44
N LYS A 195 21.36 8.38 -2.70
CA LYS A 195 22.06 8.93 -3.86
C LYS A 195 21.68 10.36 -4.22
N ASN A 196 20.83 11.01 -3.44
CA ASN A 196 20.31 12.35 -3.71
C ASN A 196 19.59 12.50 -5.07
N VAL A 197 19.07 11.41 -5.63
CA VAL A 197 18.29 11.42 -6.88
C VAL A 197 16.89 11.95 -6.64
N VAL A 198 16.34 11.71 -5.44
CA VAL A 198 15.03 12.21 -5.02
C VAL A 198 15.10 12.80 -3.62
N THR A 199 14.33 13.85 -3.40
CA THR A 199 13.91 14.30 -2.07
C THR A 199 12.47 13.89 -1.88
N LEU A 200 12.11 13.26 -0.77
CA LEU A 200 10.72 12.90 -0.51
C LEU A 200 9.86 14.11 -0.12
N LEU A 201 10.49 15.19 0.33
CA LEU A 201 9.87 16.38 0.91
C LEU A 201 9.40 17.45 -0.09
N LYS A 202 9.43 17.18 -1.40
CA LYS A 202 8.97 18.16 -2.42
C LYS A 202 8.11 17.50 -3.47
#